data_ecb1ab4bb6a16c76696e9db68c68099a
#
_entry.id   ecb1ab4bb6a16c76696e9db68c68099a
#
_cell.length_a   1.000
_cell.length_b   1.000
_cell.length_c   1.000
_cell.angle_alpha   90.00
_cell.angle_beta   90.00
_cell.angle_gamma   90.00
#
_symmetry.space_group_name_H-M   'P 1'
#
loop_
_entity.id
_entity.type
_entity.pdbx_description
1 polymer ?
#
loop_
_entity_poly.entity_id
_entity_poly.type
_entity_poly.pdbx_seq_one_letter_code
_entity_poly.pdbx_strand_id
1 'polypeptide(L)'
;VLNIDDVHLRSQFKRIRQKIVTFGTNRQADVRASDVAASTSGGKERLSFTVHAGRDREEFELYCLGRYNVYNALAAISVAKEFGISLSQMADLLREFKFPKLRMEKLKYGKVTIINDAYNANPTSVKAALSEFISSFPFRRKIVVLGDMLELGRTSRKFHQEIGKVVATSPIYSLIAIGEDARFIAQAAREWGMEKSNVFLFKNKKFASRKLKELLGPR
;
A
#
# COMPACT_ATOMS: atom_id res chain seq x y z
N VAL A 1 -20.54 -0.37 -8.05
CA VAL A 1 -19.24 0.20 -8.46
C VAL A 1 -18.19 -0.88 -8.38
N LEU A 2 -17.42 -1.13 -9.46
CA LEU A 2 -16.47 -2.24 -9.56
C LEU A 2 -15.16 -1.80 -10.22
N ASN A 3 -14.04 -2.32 -9.70
CA ASN A 3 -12.72 -2.11 -10.30
C ASN A 3 -12.55 -2.96 -11.56
N ILE A 4 -12.47 -2.33 -12.75
CA ILE A 4 -12.31 -3.03 -14.03
C ILE A 4 -10.88 -3.57 -14.23
N ASP A 5 -9.89 -3.02 -13.51
CA ASP A 5 -8.50 -3.47 -13.58
C ASP A 5 -8.27 -4.76 -12.78
N ASP A 6 -9.21 -5.10 -11.87
CA ASP A 6 -9.18 -6.37 -11.13
C ASP A 6 -9.71 -7.51 -12.00
N VAL A 7 -8.84 -8.46 -12.35
CA VAL A 7 -9.18 -9.57 -13.25
C VAL A 7 -10.25 -10.51 -12.67
N HIS A 8 -10.30 -10.66 -11.35
CA HIS A 8 -11.28 -11.51 -10.68
C HIS A 8 -12.66 -10.85 -10.70
N LEU A 9 -12.74 -9.55 -10.39
CA LEU A 9 -13.99 -8.79 -10.47
C LEU A 9 -14.50 -8.72 -11.91
N ARG A 10 -13.61 -8.43 -12.87
CA ARG A 10 -13.98 -8.35 -14.29
C ARG A 10 -14.59 -9.65 -14.82
N SER A 11 -14.12 -10.80 -14.35
CA SER A 11 -14.67 -12.11 -14.72
C SER A 11 -16.12 -12.32 -14.26
N GLN A 12 -16.57 -11.56 -13.25
CA GLN A 12 -17.91 -11.67 -12.69
C GLN A 12 -18.94 -10.73 -13.34
N PHE A 13 -18.51 -9.74 -14.14
CA PHE A 13 -19.41 -8.72 -14.70
C PHE A 13 -20.61 -9.33 -15.47
N LYS A 14 -20.38 -10.40 -16.24
CA LYS A 14 -21.43 -11.08 -16.99
C LYS A 14 -22.50 -11.74 -16.11
N ARG A 15 -22.25 -11.94 -14.82
CA ARG A 15 -23.17 -12.57 -13.85
C ARG A 15 -23.99 -11.56 -13.06
N ILE A 16 -23.64 -10.27 -13.14
CA ILE A 16 -24.30 -9.19 -12.42
C ILE A 16 -25.40 -8.63 -13.31
N ARG A 17 -26.65 -8.64 -12.79
CA ARG A 17 -27.83 -8.11 -13.50
C ARG A 17 -28.07 -6.62 -13.24
N GLN A 18 -27.50 -6.09 -12.16
CA GLN A 18 -27.63 -4.70 -11.75
C GLN A 18 -26.77 -3.79 -12.64
N LYS A 19 -27.11 -2.50 -12.68
CA LYS A 19 -26.26 -1.48 -13.29
C LYS A 19 -24.86 -1.55 -12.67
N ILE A 20 -23.84 -1.69 -13.50
CA ILE A 20 -22.44 -1.64 -13.09
C ILE A 20 -21.88 -0.28 -13.48
N VAL A 21 -21.20 0.38 -12.56
CA VAL A 21 -20.32 1.51 -12.80
C VAL A 21 -18.89 1.03 -12.55
N THR A 22 -18.04 1.16 -13.54
CA THR A 22 -16.66 0.68 -13.49
C THR A 22 -15.69 1.81 -13.19
N PHE A 23 -14.64 1.53 -12.42
CA PHE A 23 -13.53 2.44 -12.23
C PHE A 23 -12.18 1.74 -12.42
N GLY A 24 -11.16 2.52 -12.76
CA GLY A 24 -9.80 2.02 -12.93
C GLY A 24 -8.91 2.97 -13.72
N THR A 25 -7.77 2.45 -14.16
CA THR A 25 -6.85 3.13 -15.08
C THR A 25 -7.06 2.70 -16.54
N ASN A 26 -7.79 1.61 -16.74
CA ASN A 26 -8.16 1.10 -18.05
C ASN A 26 -9.02 2.13 -18.80
N ARG A 27 -8.78 2.27 -20.11
CA ARG A 27 -9.53 3.20 -20.98
C ARG A 27 -11.02 2.89 -21.09
N GLN A 28 -11.43 1.67 -20.77
CA GLN A 28 -12.83 1.22 -20.80
C GLN A 28 -13.59 1.48 -19.48
N ALA A 29 -12.94 2.03 -18.45
CA ALA A 29 -13.59 2.37 -17.20
C ALA A 29 -14.53 3.59 -17.37
N ASP A 30 -15.70 3.54 -16.75
CA ASP A 30 -16.65 4.67 -16.72
C ASP A 30 -16.06 5.86 -15.96
N VAL A 31 -15.32 5.59 -14.88
CA VAL A 31 -14.55 6.58 -14.12
C VAL A 31 -13.08 6.17 -14.15
N ARG A 32 -12.27 6.92 -14.89
CA ARG A 32 -10.90 6.54 -15.21
C ARG A 32 -9.89 7.56 -14.67
N ALA A 33 -8.80 7.08 -14.06
CA ALA A 33 -7.63 7.91 -13.81
C ALA A 33 -6.60 7.82 -14.94
N SER A 34 -5.98 8.96 -15.26
CA SER A 34 -4.80 9.08 -16.11
C SER A 34 -3.78 10.03 -15.45
N ASP A 35 -2.57 10.14 -16.04
CA ASP A 35 -1.53 11.09 -15.65
C ASP A 35 -1.15 11.01 -14.15
N VAL A 36 -1.12 9.78 -13.62
CA VAL A 36 -0.84 9.53 -12.21
C VAL A 36 0.63 9.83 -11.91
N ALA A 37 0.87 10.89 -11.13
CA ALA A 37 2.20 11.32 -10.71
C ALA A 37 2.30 11.40 -9.19
N ALA A 38 3.46 10.95 -8.66
CA ALA A 38 3.80 11.13 -7.25
C ALA A 38 4.94 12.13 -7.14
N SER A 39 4.84 13.07 -6.21
CA SER A 39 5.83 14.10 -5.96
C SER A 39 5.95 14.38 -4.47
N THR A 40 7.03 15.05 -4.06
CA THR A 40 7.17 15.56 -2.69
C THR A 40 7.34 17.07 -2.76
N SER A 41 6.46 17.81 -2.11
CA SER A 41 6.52 19.28 -2.04
C SER A 41 6.37 19.73 -0.59
N GLY A 42 7.28 20.60 -0.12
CA GLY A 42 7.29 21.07 1.26
C GLY A 42 7.38 19.94 2.32
N GLY A 43 7.98 18.80 1.98
CA GLY A 43 8.10 17.63 2.86
C GLY A 43 6.83 16.78 2.96
N LYS A 44 5.77 17.15 2.21
CA LYS A 44 4.52 16.38 2.10
C LYS A 44 4.53 15.59 0.79
N GLU A 45 4.13 14.33 0.88
CA GLU A 45 3.90 13.49 -0.29
C GLU A 45 2.59 13.90 -0.96
N ARG A 46 2.63 14.08 -2.28
CA ARG A 46 1.49 14.45 -3.11
C ARG A 46 1.32 13.44 -4.24
N LEU A 47 0.14 12.96 -4.40
CA LEU A 47 -0.30 12.12 -5.50
C LEU A 47 -1.29 12.93 -6.34
N SER A 48 -0.97 13.21 -7.60
CA SER A 48 -1.85 13.90 -8.54
C SER A 48 -2.27 12.97 -9.66
N PHE A 49 -3.49 13.15 -10.16
CA PHE A 49 -4.03 12.36 -11.27
C PHE A 49 -5.22 13.09 -11.90
N THR A 50 -5.50 12.80 -13.16
CA THR A 50 -6.67 13.32 -13.87
C THR A 50 -7.77 12.25 -13.86
N VAL A 51 -8.98 12.64 -13.46
CA VAL A 51 -10.17 11.78 -13.54
C VAL A 51 -10.99 12.15 -14.77
N HIS A 52 -11.40 11.13 -15.52
CA HIS A 52 -12.32 11.23 -16.64
C HIS A 52 -13.59 10.45 -16.31
N ALA A 53 -14.75 11.05 -16.48
CA ALA A 53 -16.06 10.42 -16.26
C ALA A 53 -17.10 10.92 -17.27
N GLY A 54 -17.28 10.17 -18.35
CA GLY A 54 -18.05 10.62 -19.52
C GLY A 54 -17.35 11.77 -20.24
N ARG A 55 -18.00 12.96 -20.28
CA ARG A 55 -17.42 14.20 -20.87
C ARG A 55 -16.67 15.03 -19.85
N ASP A 56 -16.85 14.75 -18.56
CA ASP A 56 -16.23 15.50 -17.47
C ASP A 56 -14.77 15.08 -17.29
N ARG A 57 -13.92 16.07 -17.00
CA ARG A 57 -12.51 15.88 -16.68
C ARG A 57 -12.11 16.84 -15.58
N GLU A 58 -11.37 16.35 -14.57
CA GLU A 58 -10.90 17.16 -13.45
C GLU A 58 -9.57 16.63 -12.92
N GLU A 59 -8.73 17.51 -12.39
CA GLU A 59 -7.48 17.16 -11.72
C GLU A 59 -7.73 16.96 -10.22
N PHE A 60 -7.16 15.88 -9.70
CA PHE A 60 -7.26 15.49 -8.29
C PHE A 60 -5.88 15.46 -7.63
N GLU A 61 -5.85 15.86 -6.38
CA GLU A 61 -4.67 15.79 -5.52
C GLU A 61 -5.00 15.10 -4.20
N LEU A 62 -4.11 14.18 -3.79
CA LEU A 62 -4.15 13.52 -2.48
C LEU A 62 -2.82 13.74 -1.77
N TYR A 63 -2.85 14.08 -0.49
CA TYR A 63 -1.65 14.20 0.31
C TYR A 63 -1.37 12.91 1.06
N CYS A 64 -0.84 11.92 0.36
CA CYS A 64 -0.55 10.59 0.89
C CYS A 64 0.59 9.89 0.14
N LEU A 65 1.10 8.83 0.75
CA LEU A 65 1.91 7.80 0.08
C LEU A 65 0.98 6.71 -0.49
N GLY A 66 1.45 6.04 -1.54
CA GLY A 66 0.81 4.86 -2.11
C GLY A 66 -0.09 5.15 -3.30
N ARG A 67 0.42 4.82 -4.49
CA ARG A 67 -0.33 4.95 -5.76
C ARG A 67 -1.67 4.19 -5.77
N TYR A 68 -1.81 3.14 -4.96
CA TYR A 68 -3.07 2.41 -4.81
C TYR A 68 -4.21 3.28 -4.25
N ASN A 69 -3.90 4.43 -3.60
CA ASN A 69 -4.91 5.38 -3.15
C ASN A 69 -5.66 6.06 -4.31
N VAL A 70 -5.12 6.03 -5.53
CA VAL A 70 -5.88 6.42 -6.73
C VAL A 70 -7.12 5.53 -6.89
N TYR A 71 -6.98 4.22 -6.73
CA TYR A 71 -8.11 3.29 -6.81
C TYR A 71 -9.14 3.51 -5.70
N ASN A 72 -8.67 3.82 -4.48
CA ASN A 72 -9.55 4.16 -3.37
C ASN A 72 -10.34 5.45 -3.66
N ALA A 73 -9.67 6.47 -4.20
CA ALA A 73 -10.31 7.71 -4.63
C ALA A 73 -11.30 7.47 -5.77
N LEU A 74 -10.91 6.72 -6.81
CA LEU A 74 -11.79 6.39 -7.93
C LEU A 74 -13.06 5.66 -7.48
N ALA A 75 -12.95 4.74 -6.53
CA ALA A 75 -14.11 4.06 -5.96
C ALA A 75 -15.06 5.06 -5.29
N ALA A 76 -14.54 5.96 -4.45
CA ALA A 76 -15.32 6.99 -3.78
C ALA A 76 -15.94 7.99 -4.79
N ILE A 77 -15.16 8.46 -5.77
CA ILE A 77 -15.61 9.36 -6.85
C ILE A 77 -16.73 8.70 -7.65
N SER A 78 -16.59 7.42 -7.99
CA SER A 78 -17.61 6.69 -8.75
C SER A 78 -18.94 6.60 -8.00
N VAL A 79 -18.90 6.36 -6.69
CA VAL A 79 -20.10 6.37 -5.85
C VAL A 79 -20.68 7.77 -5.75
N ALA A 80 -19.88 8.79 -5.43
CA ALA A 80 -20.35 10.17 -5.26
C ALA A 80 -20.97 10.73 -6.54
N LYS A 81 -20.44 10.36 -7.72
CA LYS A 81 -21.00 10.74 -9.02
C LYS A 81 -22.41 10.19 -9.24
N GLU A 82 -22.71 8.98 -8.79
CA GLU A 82 -24.07 8.40 -8.86
C GLU A 82 -25.07 9.14 -7.96
N PHE A 83 -24.58 9.89 -6.95
CA PHE A 83 -25.37 10.81 -6.12
C PHE A 83 -25.39 12.25 -6.65
N GLY A 84 -24.88 12.51 -7.86
CA GLY A 84 -24.94 13.81 -8.51
C GLY A 84 -23.88 14.82 -8.07
N ILE A 85 -22.86 14.41 -7.33
CA ILE A 85 -21.77 15.28 -6.92
C ILE A 85 -20.83 15.51 -8.12
N SER A 86 -20.48 16.77 -8.41
CA SER A 86 -19.59 17.10 -9.52
C SER A 86 -18.13 16.71 -9.24
N LEU A 87 -17.33 16.47 -10.31
CA LEU A 87 -15.91 16.16 -10.15
C LEU A 87 -15.15 17.29 -9.44
N SER A 88 -15.46 18.55 -9.74
CA SER A 88 -14.81 19.71 -9.12
C SER A 88 -15.06 19.75 -7.61
N GLN A 89 -16.30 19.57 -7.15
CA GLN A 89 -16.61 19.47 -5.71
C GLN A 89 -15.86 18.33 -5.03
N MET A 90 -15.78 17.17 -5.70
CA MET A 90 -15.04 16.02 -5.16
C MET A 90 -13.53 16.29 -5.10
N ALA A 91 -12.96 17.02 -6.09
CA ALA A 91 -11.54 17.35 -6.10
C ALA A 91 -11.17 18.26 -4.91
N ASP A 92 -12.00 19.25 -4.59
CA ASP A 92 -11.80 20.12 -3.44
C ASP A 92 -11.87 19.34 -2.13
N LEU A 93 -12.88 18.48 -1.96
CA LEU A 93 -13.03 17.66 -0.76
C LEU A 93 -11.86 16.67 -0.57
N LEU A 94 -11.38 16.05 -1.64
CA LEU A 94 -10.28 15.10 -1.57
C LEU A 94 -8.93 15.77 -1.32
N ARG A 95 -8.73 17.01 -1.74
CA ARG A 95 -7.54 17.81 -1.43
C ARG A 95 -7.40 18.06 0.08
N GLU A 96 -8.52 18.21 0.79
CA GLU A 96 -8.56 18.43 2.24
C GLU A 96 -8.63 17.12 3.05
N PHE A 97 -8.79 15.98 2.37
CA PHE A 97 -8.99 14.69 3.02
C PHE A 97 -7.76 14.28 3.84
N LYS A 98 -8.00 13.97 5.11
CA LYS A 98 -6.97 13.46 6.03
C LYS A 98 -7.02 11.95 6.09
N PHE A 99 -5.97 11.32 5.63
CA PHE A 99 -5.86 9.86 5.70
C PHE A 99 -5.81 9.38 7.16
N PRO A 100 -6.45 8.24 7.47
CA PRO A 100 -6.39 7.63 8.78
C PRO A 100 -4.95 7.29 9.18
N LYS A 101 -4.65 7.37 10.48
CA LYS A 101 -3.39 6.88 11.02
C LYS A 101 -3.18 5.40 10.70
N LEU A 102 -1.94 4.95 10.72
CA LEU A 102 -1.54 3.56 10.44
C LEU A 102 -1.85 3.10 8.99
N ARG A 103 -2.04 4.02 8.05
CA ARG A 103 -2.24 3.77 6.61
C ARG A 103 -1.17 4.51 5.82
N MET A 104 -0.01 3.88 5.62
CA MET A 104 1.19 4.49 5.02
C MET A 104 1.56 5.85 5.66
N GLU A 105 1.28 5.98 6.94
CA GLU A 105 1.52 7.19 7.71
C GLU A 105 3.02 7.48 7.79
N LYS A 106 3.45 8.63 7.29
CA LYS A 106 4.86 9.06 7.33
C LYS A 106 5.15 9.81 8.63
N LEU A 107 6.01 9.25 9.44
CA LEU A 107 6.48 9.82 10.70
C LEU A 107 7.98 10.11 10.63
N LYS A 108 8.43 11.16 11.30
CA LYS A 108 9.86 11.47 11.47
C LYS A 108 10.27 11.25 12.92
N TYR A 109 11.40 10.58 13.10
CA TYR A 109 12.02 10.39 14.41
C TYR A 109 13.53 10.66 14.28
N GLY A 110 13.94 11.89 14.57
CA GLY A 110 15.31 12.35 14.29
C GLY A 110 15.63 12.24 12.78
N LYS A 111 16.69 11.54 12.45
CA LYS A 111 17.10 11.28 11.03
C LYS A 111 16.34 10.10 10.39
N VAL A 112 15.53 9.39 11.16
CA VAL A 112 14.77 8.21 10.68
C VAL A 112 13.42 8.64 10.16
N THR A 113 13.06 8.13 8.98
CA THR A 113 11.69 8.19 8.46
C THR A 113 11.02 6.85 8.71
N ILE A 114 9.85 6.86 9.33
CA ILE A 114 9.04 5.67 9.60
C ILE A 114 7.81 5.75 8.70
N ILE A 115 7.55 4.68 7.96
CA ILE A 115 6.30 4.48 7.24
C ILE A 115 5.49 3.45 8.01
N ASN A 116 4.38 3.91 8.57
CA ASN A 116 3.53 3.12 9.44
C ASN A 116 2.25 2.70 8.72
N ASP A 117 2.15 1.42 8.39
CA ASP A 117 1.01 0.80 7.69
C ASP A 117 0.42 -0.36 8.52
N ALA A 118 0.40 -0.20 9.84
CA ALA A 118 0.09 -1.28 10.79
C ALA A 118 -1.40 -1.41 11.14
N TYR A 119 -2.31 -0.83 10.38
CA TYR A 119 -3.75 -0.95 10.63
C TYR A 119 -4.26 -2.38 10.42
N ASN A 120 -3.92 -2.94 9.27
CA ASN A 120 -4.22 -4.33 8.90
C ASN A 120 -3.22 -4.81 7.84
N ALA A 121 -3.01 -6.12 7.77
CA ALA A 121 -2.09 -6.71 6.80
C ALA A 121 -2.74 -7.92 6.10
N ASN A 122 -2.68 -7.90 4.77
CA ASN A 122 -2.97 -9.06 3.93
C ASN A 122 -1.91 -9.15 2.81
N PRO A 123 -1.79 -10.29 2.12
CA PRO A 123 -0.72 -10.50 1.14
C PRO A 123 -0.66 -9.41 0.05
N THR A 124 -1.80 -8.96 -0.44
CA THR A 124 -1.89 -7.93 -1.49
C THR A 124 -1.46 -6.56 -0.97
N SER A 125 -2.00 -6.14 0.18
CA SER A 125 -1.66 -4.84 0.77
C SER A 125 -0.20 -4.76 1.20
N VAL A 126 0.36 -5.84 1.77
CA VAL A 126 1.78 -5.88 2.16
C VAL A 126 2.69 -5.77 0.94
N LYS A 127 2.40 -6.49 -0.16
CA LYS A 127 3.15 -6.37 -1.42
C LYS A 127 3.09 -4.94 -1.99
N ALA A 128 1.91 -4.33 -1.99
CA ALA A 128 1.72 -2.96 -2.46
C ALA A 128 2.49 -1.94 -1.58
N ALA A 129 2.42 -2.08 -0.25
CA ALA A 129 3.13 -1.23 0.69
C ALA A 129 4.66 -1.36 0.55
N LEU A 130 5.19 -2.58 0.39
CA LEU A 130 6.61 -2.82 0.15
C LEU A 130 7.08 -2.19 -1.16
N SER A 131 6.32 -2.37 -2.24
CA SER A 131 6.62 -1.77 -3.56
C SER A 131 6.68 -0.25 -3.47
N GLU A 132 5.70 0.38 -2.83
CA GLU A 132 5.66 1.82 -2.62
C GLU A 132 6.80 2.30 -1.74
N PHE A 133 7.08 1.62 -0.62
CA PHE A 133 8.19 1.94 0.28
C PHE A 133 9.54 1.89 -0.43
N ILE A 134 9.73 0.91 -1.31
CA ILE A 134 10.97 0.75 -2.07
C ILE A 134 11.13 1.88 -3.08
N SER A 135 10.10 2.19 -3.85
CA SER A 135 10.13 3.19 -4.91
C SER A 135 10.21 4.62 -4.37
N SER A 136 9.53 4.92 -3.27
CA SER A 136 9.55 6.25 -2.66
C SER A 136 10.87 6.59 -1.96
N PHE A 137 11.68 5.60 -1.61
CA PHE A 137 12.96 5.82 -0.90
C PHE A 137 14.13 5.07 -1.55
N PRO A 138 14.47 5.30 -2.83
CA PRO A 138 15.43 4.47 -3.58
C PRO A 138 16.83 4.41 -2.95
N PHE A 139 17.33 5.50 -2.41
CA PHE A 139 18.71 5.63 -1.90
C PHE A 139 18.82 5.52 -0.37
N ARG A 140 17.79 5.03 0.31
CA ARG A 140 17.80 4.88 1.77
C ARG A 140 18.02 3.43 2.19
N ARG A 141 18.75 3.23 3.29
CA ARG A 141 18.80 1.94 3.96
C ARG A 141 17.42 1.61 4.51
N LYS A 142 16.87 0.48 4.11
CA LYS A 142 15.49 0.07 4.42
C LYS A 142 15.48 -1.05 5.44
N ILE A 143 14.76 -0.85 6.52
CA ILE A 143 14.46 -1.88 7.52
C ILE A 143 12.96 -2.11 7.49
N VAL A 144 12.55 -3.36 7.35
CA VAL A 144 11.14 -3.75 7.30
C VAL A 144 10.79 -4.52 8.56
N VAL A 145 9.67 -4.15 9.18
CA VAL A 145 9.11 -4.84 10.35
C VAL A 145 7.75 -5.39 9.96
N LEU A 146 7.59 -6.70 9.95
CA LEU A 146 6.36 -7.38 9.54
C LEU A 146 5.84 -8.27 10.66
N GLY A 147 4.54 -8.22 10.89
CA GLY A 147 3.82 -9.10 11.79
C GLY A 147 3.13 -10.25 11.07
N ASP A 148 2.34 -11.03 11.81
CA ASP A 148 1.45 -12.02 11.23
C ASP A 148 0.37 -11.34 10.40
N MET A 149 0.05 -11.95 9.25
CA MET A 149 -1.14 -11.66 8.48
C MET A 149 -2.25 -12.62 8.93
N LEU A 150 -3.29 -12.07 9.55
CA LEU A 150 -4.37 -12.86 10.13
C LEU A 150 -5.42 -13.26 9.07
N GLU A 151 -6.32 -14.17 9.44
CA GLU A 151 -7.49 -14.59 8.65
C GLU A 151 -7.18 -15.23 7.29
N LEU A 152 -5.97 -15.78 7.10
CA LEU A 152 -5.55 -16.43 5.85
C LEU A 152 -5.89 -17.93 5.78
N GLY A 153 -6.41 -18.51 6.87
CA GLY A 153 -6.79 -19.91 6.94
C GLY A 153 -5.63 -20.86 6.58
N ARG A 154 -5.93 -21.93 5.88
CA ARG A 154 -4.95 -22.97 5.49
C ARG A 154 -3.84 -22.47 4.57
N THR A 155 -4.02 -21.32 3.93
CA THR A 155 -3.04 -20.71 3.01
C THR A 155 -2.07 -19.76 3.69
N SER A 156 -2.20 -19.53 5.01
CA SER A 156 -1.38 -18.61 5.79
C SER A 156 0.13 -18.83 5.54
N ARG A 157 0.62 -20.06 5.72
CA ARG A 157 2.04 -20.39 5.48
C ARG A 157 2.52 -19.97 4.09
N LYS A 158 1.76 -20.31 3.04
CA LYS A 158 2.10 -19.99 1.65
C LYS A 158 2.24 -18.49 1.44
N PHE A 159 1.27 -17.71 1.92
CA PHE A 159 1.28 -16.26 1.76
C PHE A 159 2.40 -15.58 2.54
N HIS A 160 2.70 -16.04 3.75
CA HIS A 160 3.84 -15.55 4.51
C HIS A 160 5.17 -15.84 3.79
N GLN A 161 5.33 -17.03 3.20
CA GLN A 161 6.51 -17.39 2.39
C GLN A 161 6.64 -16.49 1.16
N GLU A 162 5.53 -16.18 0.47
CA GLU A 162 5.53 -15.25 -0.66
C GLU A 162 6.04 -13.86 -0.27
N ILE A 163 5.62 -13.34 0.90
CA ILE A 163 6.13 -12.06 1.41
C ILE A 163 7.62 -12.15 1.73
N GLY A 164 8.08 -13.24 2.33
CA GLY A 164 9.50 -13.46 2.60
C GLY A 164 10.36 -13.43 1.33
N LYS A 165 9.88 -14.06 0.26
CA LYS A 165 10.49 -13.99 -1.07
C LYS A 165 10.56 -12.55 -1.59
N VAL A 166 9.45 -11.80 -1.54
CA VAL A 166 9.41 -10.39 -1.97
C VAL A 166 10.43 -9.56 -1.21
N VAL A 167 10.53 -9.73 0.11
CA VAL A 167 11.52 -9.01 0.95
C VAL A 167 12.94 -9.34 0.52
N ALA A 168 13.27 -10.62 0.31
CA ALA A 168 14.63 -11.07 -0.04
C ALA A 168 15.06 -10.60 -1.43
N THR A 169 14.13 -10.53 -2.39
CA THR A 169 14.42 -10.11 -3.77
C THR A 169 14.32 -8.60 -3.98
N SER A 170 14.10 -7.84 -2.92
CA SER A 170 14.00 -6.39 -2.92
C SER A 170 15.21 -5.72 -2.25
N PRO A 171 15.52 -4.44 -2.51
CA PRO A 171 16.62 -3.74 -1.89
C PRO A 171 16.32 -3.37 -0.42
N ILE A 172 16.07 -4.37 0.40
CA ILE A 172 15.79 -4.28 1.83
C ILE A 172 17.03 -4.74 2.58
N TYR A 173 17.54 -3.89 3.49
CA TYR A 173 18.73 -4.17 4.26
C TYR A 173 18.46 -5.17 5.40
N SER A 174 17.33 -5.02 6.11
CA SER A 174 17.03 -5.84 7.29
C SER A 174 15.54 -6.14 7.40
N LEU A 175 15.23 -7.38 7.84
CA LEU A 175 13.88 -7.84 8.15
C LEU A 175 13.76 -8.16 9.63
N ILE A 176 12.75 -7.61 10.28
CA ILE A 176 12.30 -8.01 11.61
C ILE A 176 10.91 -8.61 11.46
N ALA A 177 10.79 -9.92 11.68
CA ALA A 177 9.53 -10.64 11.67
C ALA A 177 9.05 -10.84 13.12
N ILE A 178 7.74 -10.61 13.37
CA ILE A 178 7.16 -10.68 14.71
C ILE A 178 5.89 -11.53 14.67
N GLY A 179 5.88 -12.63 15.37
CA GLY A 179 4.70 -13.49 15.50
C GLY A 179 4.99 -14.95 15.19
N GLU A 180 3.95 -15.75 15.20
CA GLU A 180 4.03 -17.19 14.99
C GLU A 180 4.15 -17.53 13.49
N ASP A 181 3.29 -16.94 12.65
CA ASP A 181 3.28 -17.17 11.20
C ASP A 181 4.33 -16.32 10.48
N ALA A 182 4.74 -15.19 11.05
CA ALA A 182 5.84 -14.38 10.55
C ALA A 182 7.19 -15.15 10.49
N ARG A 183 7.32 -16.28 11.20
CA ARG A 183 8.45 -17.20 11.03
C ARG A 183 8.62 -17.67 9.59
N PHE A 184 7.53 -17.86 8.86
CA PHE A 184 7.57 -18.28 7.45
C PHE A 184 8.05 -17.16 6.52
N ILE A 185 7.82 -15.88 6.89
CA ILE A 185 8.44 -14.73 6.20
C ILE A 185 9.96 -14.80 6.40
N ALA A 186 10.41 -14.93 7.66
CA ALA A 186 11.84 -14.96 7.98
C ALA A 186 12.55 -16.16 7.35
N GLN A 187 11.91 -17.34 7.36
CA GLN A 187 12.44 -18.54 6.73
C GLN A 187 12.62 -18.34 5.23
N ALA A 188 11.56 -17.93 4.53
CA ALA A 188 11.59 -17.71 3.09
C ALA A 188 12.58 -16.60 2.71
N ALA A 189 12.69 -15.53 3.49
CA ALA A 189 13.67 -14.48 3.22
C ALA A 189 15.11 -15.01 3.21
N ARG A 190 15.45 -15.91 4.14
CA ARG A 190 16.78 -16.58 4.18
C ARG A 190 16.96 -17.57 3.01
N GLU A 191 15.94 -18.33 2.68
CA GLU A 191 15.96 -19.29 1.56
C GLU A 191 16.15 -18.61 0.21
N TRP A 192 15.61 -17.39 0.07
CA TRP A 192 15.72 -16.58 -1.14
C TRP A 192 16.94 -15.62 -1.14
N GLY A 193 17.92 -15.85 -0.27
CA GLY A 193 19.24 -15.24 -0.34
C GLY A 193 19.45 -14.00 0.53
N MET A 194 18.48 -13.62 1.38
CA MET A 194 18.75 -12.55 2.34
C MET A 194 19.74 -13.02 3.40
N GLU A 195 20.75 -12.21 3.68
CA GLU A 195 21.79 -12.48 4.66
C GLU A 195 21.17 -12.86 6.02
N LYS A 196 21.56 -13.99 6.60
CA LYS A 196 21.02 -14.50 7.87
C LYS A 196 21.17 -13.51 9.02
N SER A 197 22.27 -12.79 9.06
CA SER A 197 22.59 -11.74 10.04
C SER A 197 21.64 -10.53 9.95
N ASN A 198 20.90 -10.37 8.86
CA ASN A 198 19.94 -9.27 8.64
C ASN A 198 18.47 -9.71 8.77
N VAL A 199 18.22 -10.98 9.13
CA VAL A 199 16.85 -11.53 9.31
C VAL A 199 16.63 -11.92 10.77
N PHE A 200 15.74 -11.20 11.45
CA PHE A 200 15.44 -11.38 12.86
C PHE A 200 13.99 -11.84 13.04
N LEU A 201 13.79 -12.80 13.95
CA LEU A 201 12.48 -13.33 14.31
C LEU A 201 12.26 -13.15 15.82
N PHE A 202 11.12 -12.59 16.20
CA PHE A 202 10.72 -12.40 17.57
C PHE A 202 9.26 -12.84 17.81
N LYS A 203 8.98 -13.39 18.97
CA LYS A 203 7.61 -13.73 19.37
C LYS A 203 6.82 -12.50 19.82
N ASN A 204 7.48 -11.47 20.30
CA ASN A 204 6.82 -10.27 20.82
C ASN A 204 7.51 -8.97 20.42
N LYS A 205 6.73 -7.88 20.48
CA LYS A 205 7.15 -6.54 20.09
C LYS A 205 8.29 -5.96 20.94
N LYS A 206 8.43 -6.38 22.22
CA LYS A 206 9.43 -5.82 23.14
C LYS A 206 10.86 -6.10 22.67
N PHE A 207 11.15 -7.35 22.29
CA PHE A 207 12.47 -7.72 21.79
C PHE A 207 12.71 -7.17 20.39
N ALA A 208 11.70 -7.19 19.53
CA ALA A 208 11.78 -6.61 18.21
C ALA A 208 12.11 -5.10 18.25
N SER A 209 11.49 -4.34 19.15
CA SER A 209 11.76 -2.90 19.31
C SER A 209 13.18 -2.61 19.80
N ARG A 210 13.74 -3.48 20.68
CA ARG A 210 15.12 -3.37 21.11
C ARG A 210 16.07 -3.58 19.93
N LYS A 211 15.83 -4.64 19.14
CA LYS A 211 16.62 -4.91 17.94
C LYS A 211 16.53 -3.80 16.89
N LEU A 212 15.34 -3.25 16.69
CA LEU A 212 15.16 -2.10 15.77
C LEU A 212 16.00 -0.90 16.23
N LYS A 213 16.03 -0.59 17.52
CA LYS A 213 16.87 0.50 18.07
C LYS A 213 18.37 0.26 17.82
N GLU A 214 18.84 -0.98 18.01
CA GLU A 214 20.23 -1.34 17.70
C GLU A 214 20.57 -1.13 16.22
N LEU A 215 19.68 -1.56 15.31
CA LEU A 215 19.87 -1.41 13.87
C LEU A 215 19.86 0.06 13.40
N LEU A 216 19.13 0.92 14.09
CA LEU A 216 19.06 2.35 13.79
C LEU A 216 20.32 3.11 14.26
N GLY A 217 21.07 2.54 15.20
CA GLY A 217 22.27 3.16 15.76
C GLY A 217 21.97 4.25 16.80
N PRO A 218 22.99 4.89 17.36
CA PRO A 218 22.82 6.00 18.27
C PRO A 218 22.17 7.19 17.58
N ARG A 219 21.42 7.98 18.35
CA ARG A 219 20.71 9.19 17.89
C ARG A 219 21.63 10.30 17.49
#